data_e3e8d28f74e108a2860ced9acf185dfa
#
_entry.id   e3e8d28f74e108a2860ced9acf185dfa
#
_cell.length_a   1.000
_cell.length_b   1.000
_cell.length_c   1.000
_cell.angle_alpha   90.00
_cell.angle_beta   90.00
_cell.angle_gamma   90.00
#
_symmetry.space_group_name_H-M   'P 1'
#
loop_
_entity.id
_entity.type
_entity.pdbx_description
1 polymer ?
#
loop_
_entity_poly.entity_id
_entity_poly.type
_entity_poly.pdbx_seq_one_letter_code
_entity_poly.pdbx_strand_id
1 'polypeptide(L)'
;MQRSDFFRLAWAGALLGAALAHADDGGARVPLLPKYQQECAACHIAYPPGMLPAAAWQGLMGALDKHYGTDASLDAASVREIGGWLQTHAGTYKRVREVPPQDRITESAWFVRKHREVDPLIWKHPAVKSPANCTACHTRADSGSFKEREIAFPKGLDERFRRLWPN
;
A
#
# COMPACT_ATOMS: atom_id res chain seq x y z
N MET A 1 -11.62 61.25 -49.87
CA MET A 1 -10.43 60.88 -49.11
C MET A 1 -10.91 60.17 -47.83
N GLN A 2 -10.94 58.86 -47.86
CA GLN A 2 -11.44 58.03 -46.76
C GLN A 2 -10.36 57.00 -46.42
N ARG A 3 -9.79 57.15 -45.24
CA ARG A 3 -8.79 56.22 -44.71
C ARG A 3 -9.48 55.09 -43.93
N SER A 4 -9.32 53.91 -44.40
CA SER A 4 -9.83 52.70 -43.75
C SER A 4 -8.73 52.11 -42.75
N ASP A 5 -9.01 52.22 -41.48
CA ASP A 5 -8.16 51.62 -40.45
C ASP A 5 -8.53 50.14 -40.28
N PHE A 6 -7.61 49.25 -40.63
CA PHE A 6 -7.75 47.83 -40.43
C PHE A 6 -7.37 47.46 -38.96
N PHE A 7 -8.39 47.10 -38.18
CA PHE A 7 -8.21 46.49 -36.87
C PHE A 7 -7.66 45.07 -37.00
N ARG A 8 -6.42 44.89 -36.62
CA ARG A 8 -5.83 43.54 -36.46
C ARG A 8 -6.16 43.03 -35.09
N LEU A 9 -7.12 42.09 -34.99
CA LEU A 9 -7.34 41.28 -33.81
C LEU A 9 -6.23 40.21 -33.71
N ALA A 10 -5.37 40.37 -32.73
CA ALA A 10 -4.42 39.34 -32.33
C ALA A 10 -5.13 38.31 -31.43
N TRP A 11 -5.32 37.10 -31.94
CA TRP A 11 -5.80 35.96 -31.14
C TRP A 11 -4.61 35.41 -30.34
N ALA A 12 -4.60 35.68 -29.04
CA ALA A 12 -3.71 35.03 -28.11
C ALA A 12 -4.32 33.68 -27.74
N GLY A 13 -3.83 32.60 -28.36
CA GLY A 13 -4.20 31.25 -28.01
C GLY A 13 -3.57 30.85 -26.66
N ALA A 14 -4.37 30.80 -25.62
CA ALA A 14 -3.96 30.24 -24.35
C ALA A 14 -3.91 28.70 -24.47
N LEU A 15 -2.70 28.15 -24.58
CA LEU A 15 -2.46 26.72 -24.43
C LEU A 15 -2.66 26.36 -22.95
N LEU A 16 -3.85 25.89 -22.57
CA LEU A 16 -4.06 25.19 -21.30
C LEU A 16 -3.33 23.83 -21.39
N GLY A 17 -2.13 23.78 -20.85
CA GLY A 17 -1.42 22.54 -20.59
C GLY A 17 -2.21 21.73 -19.54
N ALA A 18 -2.95 20.72 -19.98
CA ALA A 18 -3.54 19.74 -19.09
C ALA A 18 -2.38 18.96 -18.43
N ALA A 19 -2.02 19.33 -17.22
CA ALA A 19 -1.16 18.53 -16.37
C ALA A 19 -1.93 17.23 -16.07
N LEU A 20 -1.57 16.15 -16.73
CA LEU A 20 -2.01 14.81 -16.37
C LEU A 20 -1.48 14.54 -14.96
N ALA A 21 -2.31 14.80 -13.97
CA ALA A 21 -2.05 14.35 -12.60
C ALA A 21 -2.05 12.83 -12.63
N HIS A 22 -0.86 12.26 -12.71
CA HIS A 22 -0.66 10.86 -12.40
C HIS A 22 -1.01 10.68 -10.94
N ALA A 23 -2.22 10.19 -10.69
CA ALA A 23 -2.64 9.77 -9.37
C ALA A 23 -1.90 8.47 -9.05
N ASP A 24 -0.62 8.60 -8.73
CA ASP A 24 0.13 7.57 -8.04
C ASP A 24 -0.56 7.36 -6.67
N ASP A 25 -0.79 6.13 -6.24
CA ASP A 25 -1.50 5.76 -5.00
C ASP A 25 -0.76 6.24 -3.71
N GLY A 26 -0.07 7.35 -3.82
CA GLY A 26 0.72 7.97 -2.78
C GLY A 26 -0.16 8.72 -1.77
N GLY A 27 -0.78 8.00 -0.85
CA GLY A 27 -1.10 8.61 0.44
C GLY A 27 0.22 9.14 1.03
N ALA A 28 0.17 10.31 1.69
CA ALA A 28 1.35 10.87 2.34
C ALA A 28 1.99 9.80 3.23
N ARG A 29 3.28 9.53 3.01
CA ARG A 29 3.98 8.55 3.83
C ARG A 29 4.05 9.08 5.25
N VAL A 30 3.38 8.38 6.14
CA VAL A 30 3.48 8.64 7.58
C VAL A 30 4.80 8.03 8.06
N PRO A 31 5.70 8.79 8.68
CA PRO A 31 6.88 8.22 9.33
C PRO A 31 6.44 7.17 10.34
N LEU A 32 7.05 5.98 10.29
CA LEU A 32 6.69 4.91 11.20
C LEU A 32 7.08 5.29 12.64
N LEU A 33 6.19 5.02 13.59
CA LEU A 33 6.50 5.12 15.00
C LEU A 33 7.66 4.15 15.34
N PRO A 34 8.76 4.59 15.95
CA PRO A 34 9.90 3.72 16.25
C PRO A 34 9.51 2.46 17.02
N LYS A 35 8.63 2.60 18.01
CA LYS A 35 8.10 1.47 18.79
C LYS A 35 7.34 0.48 17.93
N TYR A 36 6.46 0.96 17.03
CA TYR A 36 5.74 0.10 16.08
C TYR A 36 6.70 -0.66 15.18
N GLN A 37 7.72 0.02 14.65
CA GLN A 37 8.72 -0.61 13.82
C GLN A 37 9.52 -1.66 14.60
N GLN A 38 9.94 -1.36 15.83
CA GLN A 38 10.68 -2.29 16.69
C GLN A 38 9.89 -3.57 16.98
N GLU A 39 8.63 -3.44 17.37
CA GLU A 39 7.81 -4.58 17.81
C GLU A 39 7.25 -5.40 16.63
N CYS A 40 6.84 -4.75 15.54
CA CYS A 40 6.15 -5.44 14.46
C CYS A 40 7.07 -5.87 13.31
N ALA A 41 8.22 -5.21 13.10
CA ALA A 41 9.11 -5.56 12.00
C ALA A 41 10.03 -6.76 12.30
N ALA A 42 9.93 -7.37 13.47
CA ALA A 42 10.72 -8.56 13.82
C ALA A 42 10.34 -9.80 12.98
N CYS A 43 9.09 -9.91 12.55
CA CYS A 43 8.57 -11.08 11.82
C CYS A 43 8.16 -10.76 10.37
N HIS A 44 7.67 -9.55 10.10
CA HIS A 44 7.26 -9.08 8.78
C HIS A 44 7.49 -7.56 8.68
N ILE A 45 7.27 -6.97 7.52
CA ILE A 45 7.37 -5.51 7.43
C ILE A 45 6.38 -4.82 8.37
N ALA A 46 6.77 -3.68 8.94
CA ALA A 46 5.83 -2.79 9.61
C ALA A 46 4.92 -2.17 8.55
N TYR A 47 3.71 -2.70 8.40
CA TYR A 47 2.78 -2.25 7.38
C TYR A 47 2.40 -0.78 7.57
N PRO A 48 2.34 0.02 6.49
CA PRO A 48 1.85 1.38 6.59
C PRO A 48 0.44 1.44 7.24
N PRO A 49 0.22 2.30 8.24
CA PRO A 49 -1.06 2.36 8.96
C PRO A 49 -2.25 2.68 8.06
N GLY A 50 -1.99 3.41 6.96
CA GLY A 50 -3.02 3.73 5.97
C GLY A 50 -3.62 2.54 5.22
N MET A 51 -3.03 1.34 5.31
CA MET A 51 -3.50 0.13 4.61
C MET A 51 -4.75 -0.50 5.21
N LEU A 52 -5.10 -0.19 6.47
CA LEU A 52 -6.31 -0.68 7.13
C LEU A 52 -7.10 0.48 7.73
N PRO A 53 -8.43 0.33 7.88
CA PRO A 53 -9.24 1.27 8.65
C PRO A 53 -8.94 1.15 10.15
N ALA A 54 -9.24 2.20 10.91
CA ALA A 54 -8.97 2.27 12.35
C ALA A 54 -9.56 1.09 13.13
N ALA A 55 -10.77 0.66 12.78
CA ALA A 55 -11.43 -0.47 13.44
C ALA A 55 -10.68 -1.79 13.25
N ALA A 56 -10.08 -2.03 12.06
CA ALA A 56 -9.26 -3.23 11.83
C ALA A 56 -7.98 -3.20 12.66
N TRP A 57 -7.31 -2.04 12.72
CA TRP A 57 -6.15 -1.89 13.62
C TRP A 57 -6.51 -2.11 15.08
N GLN A 58 -7.69 -1.62 15.51
CA GLN A 58 -8.18 -1.86 16.87
C GLN A 58 -8.40 -3.34 17.14
N GLY A 59 -9.01 -4.07 16.19
CA GLY A 59 -9.19 -5.52 16.28
C GLY A 59 -7.86 -6.25 16.42
N LEU A 60 -6.89 -5.95 15.55
CA LEU A 60 -5.54 -6.52 15.61
C LEU A 60 -4.84 -6.27 16.94
N MET A 61 -4.85 -5.04 17.41
CA MET A 61 -4.19 -4.66 18.68
C MET A 61 -4.89 -5.25 19.90
N GLY A 62 -6.16 -5.61 19.78
CA GLY A 62 -6.92 -6.30 20.84
C GLY A 62 -6.75 -7.82 20.88
N ALA A 63 -6.07 -8.42 19.88
CA ALA A 63 -5.94 -9.87 19.73
C ALA A 63 -4.49 -10.31 19.39
N LEU A 64 -3.51 -9.60 19.93
CA LEU A 64 -2.09 -9.88 19.66
C LEU A 64 -1.66 -11.28 20.15
N ASP A 65 -2.29 -11.80 21.21
CA ASP A 65 -2.08 -13.15 21.70
C ASP A 65 -2.48 -14.25 20.70
N LYS A 66 -3.29 -13.88 19.70
CA LYS A 66 -3.79 -14.79 18.64
C LYS A 66 -3.47 -14.25 17.24
N HIS A 67 -2.36 -13.52 17.11
CA HIS A 67 -1.99 -12.88 15.86
C HIS A 67 -1.69 -13.88 14.75
N TYR A 68 -2.74 -14.33 14.07
CA TYR A 68 -2.71 -15.29 12.95
C TYR A 68 -1.93 -16.57 13.23
N GLY A 69 -2.09 -17.10 14.43
CA GLY A 69 -1.44 -18.34 14.87
C GLY A 69 -0.11 -18.14 15.60
N THR A 70 0.29 -16.91 15.85
CA THR A 70 1.48 -16.53 16.60
C THR A 70 1.08 -15.65 17.79
N ASP A 71 1.70 -15.85 18.94
CA ASP A 71 1.60 -14.91 20.05
C ASP A 71 2.54 -13.71 19.80
N ALA A 72 1.96 -12.55 19.56
CA ALA A 72 2.63 -11.27 19.38
C ALA A 72 2.31 -10.30 20.53
N SER A 73 2.00 -10.83 21.71
CA SER A 73 1.62 -10.03 22.88
C SER A 73 2.69 -9.00 23.23
N LEU A 74 2.22 -7.83 23.64
CA LEU A 74 3.04 -6.72 24.10
C LEU A 74 2.56 -6.29 25.49
N ASP A 75 3.40 -5.53 26.20
CA ASP A 75 2.96 -4.87 27.41
C ASP A 75 1.87 -3.82 27.15
N ALA A 76 1.07 -3.54 28.17
CA ALA A 76 -0.07 -2.65 28.05
C ALA A 76 0.28 -1.20 27.64
N ALA A 77 1.48 -0.72 27.95
CA ALA A 77 1.90 0.61 27.53
C ALA A 77 2.21 0.65 26.04
N SER A 78 2.93 -0.36 25.54
CA SER A 78 3.21 -0.53 24.11
C SER A 78 1.94 -0.72 23.28
N VAL A 79 0.97 -1.50 23.77
CA VAL A 79 -0.33 -1.67 23.10
C VAL A 79 -1.07 -0.33 22.98
N ARG A 80 -1.09 0.48 24.04
CA ARG A 80 -1.76 1.80 23.99
C ARG A 80 -1.07 2.77 23.05
N GLU A 81 0.27 2.84 23.11
CA GLU A 81 1.06 3.76 22.29
C GLU A 81 0.92 3.43 20.80
N ILE A 82 1.18 2.16 20.43
CA ILE A 82 1.11 1.68 19.05
C ILE A 82 -0.33 1.77 18.54
N GLY A 83 -1.30 1.28 19.32
CA GLY A 83 -2.72 1.30 18.94
C GLY A 83 -3.25 2.71 18.71
N GLY A 84 -2.92 3.67 19.57
CA GLY A 84 -3.29 5.08 19.40
C GLY A 84 -2.69 5.69 18.13
N TRP A 85 -1.41 5.42 17.88
CA TRP A 85 -0.74 5.89 16.66
C TRP A 85 -1.34 5.27 15.39
N LEU A 86 -1.58 3.96 15.37
CA LEU A 86 -2.21 3.26 14.25
C LEU A 86 -3.60 3.83 13.93
N GLN A 87 -4.43 4.05 14.95
CA GLN A 87 -5.77 4.63 14.77
C GLN A 87 -5.73 6.04 14.18
N THR A 88 -4.79 6.87 14.62
CA THR A 88 -4.63 8.25 14.12
C THR A 88 -4.23 8.30 12.65
N HIS A 89 -3.48 7.31 12.17
CA HIS A 89 -2.93 7.29 10.82
C HIS A 89 -3.61 6.24 9.91
N ALA A 90 -4.66 5.59 10.38
CA ALA A 90 -5.40 4.56 9.67
C ALA A 90 -6.15 5.09 8.45
N GLY A 91 -6.42 4.21 7.48
CA GLY A 91 -7.36 4.45 6.39
C GLY A 91 -7.02 5.59 5.45
N THR A 92 -5.77 6.05 5.42
CA THR A 92 -5.35 7.20 4.58
C THR A 92 -5.15 6.84 3.11
N TYR A 93 -5.03 5.55 2.79
CA TYR A 93 -4.92 5.11 1.41
C TYR A 93 -6.28 5.12 0.70
N LYS A 94 -6.29 5.53 -0.54
CA LYS A 94 -7.50 5.44 -1.38
C LYS A 94 -8.05 4.01 -1.36
N ARG A 95 -9.37 3.88 -1.19
CA ARG A 95 -10.08 2.59 -1.24
C ARG A 95 -9.96 1.70 0.01
N VAL A 96 -9.35 2.19 1.08
CA VAL A 96 -9.38 1.55 2.41
C VAL A 96 -10.58 2.09 3.16
N ARG A 97 -11.77 1.48 2.97
CA ARG A 97 -13.04 2.00 3.51
C ARG A 97 -13.77 1.03 4.41
N GLU A 98 -13.44 -0.24 4.32
CA GLU A 98 -14.13 -1.32 5.03
C GLU A 98 -13.15 -2.15 5.84
N VAL A 99 -13.62 -2.73 6.92
CA VAL A 99 -12.87 -3.70 7.72
C VAL A 99 -12.80 -4.99 6.92
N PRO A 100 -11.60 -5.46 6.55
CA PRO A 100 -11.49 -6.70 5.81
C PRO A 100 -11.75 -7.91 6.71
N PRO A 101 -12.10 -9.08 6.13
CA PRO A 101 -12.23 -10.32 6.89
C PRO A 101 -11.01 -10.56 7.78
N GLN A 102 -11.25 -10.89 9.05
CA GLN A 102 -10.20 -11.15 10.04
C GLN A 102 -9.15 -10.04 10.19
N ASP A 103 -9.52 -8.80 9.90
CA ASP A 103 -8.62 -7.63 9.88
C ASP A 103 -7.38 -7.78 8.97
N ARG A 104 -7.40 -8.73 8.02
CA ARG A 104 -6.26 -9.04 7.16
C ARG A 104 -6.13 -8.06 5.99
N ILE A 105 -4.98 -7.42 5.85
CA ILE A 105 -4.66 -6.58 4.68
C ILE A 105 -4.86 -7.37 3.38
N THR A 106 -4.40 -8.63 3.35
CA THR A 106 -4.46 -9.50 2.17
C THR A 106 -5.85 -9.96 1.77
N GLU A 107 -6.83 -9.79 2.66
CA GLU A 107 -8.25 -10.09 2.42
C GLU A 107 -9.07 -8.83 2.09
N SER A 108 -8.45 -7.66 2.12
CA SER A 108 -9.13 -6.42 1.75
C SER A 108 -9.50 -6.41 0.25
N ALA A 109 -10.65 -5.85 -0.07
CA ALA A 109 -11.14 -5.78 -1.45
C ALA A 109 -10.15 -5.05 -2.39
N TRP A 110 -9.42 -4.06 -1.87
CA TRP A 110 -8.41 -3.36 -2.67
C TRP A 110 -7.17 -4.24 -2.93
N PHE A 111 -6.72 -5.03 -1.95
CA PHE A 111 -5.59 -5.96 -2.13
C PHE A 111 -5.95 -7.02 -3.16
N VAL A 112 -7.07 -7.71 -2.98
CA VAL A 112 -7.56 -8.74 -3.89
C VAL A 112 -7.65 -8.21 -5.33
N ARG A 113 -8.21 -7.01 -5.50
CA ARG A 113 -8.32 -6.40 -6.84
C ARG A 113 -6.96 -6.07 -7.46
N LYS A 114 -6.01 -5.56 -6.67
CA LYS A 114 -4.66 -5.19 -7.15
C LYS A 114 -3.81 -6.41 -7.49
N HIS A 115 -4.06 -7.54 -6.86
CA HIS A 115 -3.27 -8.76 -7.03
C HIS A 115 -4.02 -9.88 -7.78
N ARG A 116 -5.19 -9.57 -8.40
CA ARG A 116 -6.03 -10.56 -9.08
C ARG A 116 -5.32 -11.33 -10.22
N GLU A 117 -4.26 -10.74 -10.77
CA GLU A 117 -3.50 -11.31 -11.90
C GLU A 117 -2.32 -12.17 -11.43
N VAL A 118 -2.05 -12.20 -10.12
CA VAL A 118 -1.00 -13.06 -9.57
C VAL A 118 -1.54 -14.47 -9.42
N ASP A 119 -0.93 -15.42 -10.12
CA ASP A 119 -1.34 -16.82 -10.09
C ASP A 119 -1.24 -17.41 -8.67
N PRO A 120 -2.23 -18.17 -8.20
CA PRO A 120 -2.23 -18.79 -6.87
C PRO A 120 -1.02 -19.69 -6.58
N LEU A 121 -0.38 -20.27 -7.61
CA LEU A 121 0.83 -21.07 -7.46
C LEU A 121 2.04 -20.21 -7.06
N ILE A 122 2.07 -18.96 -7.49
CA ILE A 122 3.11 -18.00 -7.10
C ILE A 122 3.04 -17.72 -5.60
N TRP A 123 1.83 -17.54 -5.05
CA TRP A 123 1.63 -17.32 -3.61
C TRP A 123 2.15 -18.48 -2.74
N LYS A 124 2.00 -19.71 -3.24
CA LYS A 124 2.40 -20.94 -2.53
C LYS A 124 3.86 -21.30 -2.72
N HIS A 125 4.56 -20.64 -3.64
CA HIS A 125 5.95 -20.96 -3.93
C HIS A 125 6.86 -20.61 -2.73
N PRO A 126 7.87 -21.45 -2.38
CA PRO A 126 8.78 -21.21 -1.24
C PRO A 126 9.50 -19.86 -1.27
N ALA A 127 9.74 -19.29 -2.46
CA ALA A 127 10.34 -17.96 -2.61
C ALA A 127 9.38 -16.81 -2.23
N VAL A 128 8.06 -17.05 -2.22
CA VAL A 128 7.03 -16.05 -1.89
C VAL A 128 6.37 -16.36 -0.55
N LYS A 129 6.02 -17.61 -0.29
CA LYS A 129 5.43 -18.17 0.92
C LYS A 129 3.99 -17.78 1.19
N SER A 130 3.62 -16.52 1.05
CA SER A 130 2.26 -16.04 1.30
C SER A 130 2.01 -14.67 0.67
N PRO A 131 0.74 -14.28 0.48
CA PRO A 131 0.37 -12.92 0.07
C PRO A 131 0.84 -11.82 1.04
N ALA A 132 1.12 -12.15 2.30
CA ALA A 132 1.61 -11.20 3.30
C ALA A 132 3.10 -10.87 3.17
N ASN A 133 3.85 -11.64 2.38
CA ASN A 133 5.26 -11.38 2.11
C ASN A 133 5.43 -10.36 0.98
N CYS A 134 5.12 -9.10 1.27
CA CYS A 134 5.16 -8.02 0.28
C CYS A 134 6.54 -7.82 -0.33
N THR A 135 7.62 -8.03 0.44
CA THR A 135 9.00 -7.84 -0.01
C THR A 135 9.44 -8.85 -1.06
N ALA A 136 8.72 -9.97 -1.22
CA ALA A 136 9.01 -10.92 -2.29
C ALA A 136 8.88 -10.31 -3.68
N CYS A 137 7.98 -9.34 -3.85
CA CYS A 137 7.68 -8.69 -5.13
C CYS A 137 7.92 -7.17 -5.08
N HIS A 138 7.54 -6.49 -3.99
CA HIS A 138 7.71 -5.05 -3.82
C HIS A 138 9.08 -4.74 -3.20
N THR A 139 10.05 -4.39 -4.04
CA THR A 139 11.46 -4.23 -3.63
C THR A 139 11.70 -3.11 -2.62
N ARG A 140 10.70 -2.25 -2.37
CA ARG A 140 10.77 -1.13 -1.43
C ARG A 140 9.63 -1.13 -0.39
N ALA A 141 9.01 -2.30 -0.18
CA ALA A 141 7.93 -2.44 0.80
C ALA A 141 8.39 -2.15 2.23
N ASP A 142 9.61 -2.50 2.58
CA ASP A 142 10.26 -2.21 3.87
C ASP A 142 10.35 -0.71 4.17
N SER A 143 10.49 0.11 3.12
CA SER A 143 10.45 1.57 3.21
C SER A 143 9.06 2.17 2.97
N GLY A 144 8.01 1.33 2.98
CA GLY A 144 6.61 1.75 2.79
C GLY A 144 6.27 2.16 1.35
N SER A 145 7.07 1.77 0.34
CA SER A 145 6.76 2.05 -1.05
C SER A 145 6.22 0.83 -1.77
N PHE A 146 5.04 0.98 -2.41
CA PHE A 146 4.34 -0.06 -3.16
C PHE A 146 4.05 0.37 -4.60
N LYS A 147 4.92 1.18 -5.19
CA LYS A 147 4.78 1.67 -6.56
C LYS A 147 4.96 0.55 -7.56
N GLU A 148 4.12 0.52 -8.61
CA GLU A 148 4.17 -0.52 -9.64
C GLU A 148 5.55 -0.64 -10.30
N ARG A 149 6.24 0.48 -10.56
CA ARG A 149 7.62 0.48 -11.10
C ARG A 149 8.68 -0.13 -10.19
N GLU A 150 8.35 -0.42 -8.93
CA GLU A 150 9.24 -1.02 -7.95
C GLU A 150 8.91 -2.50 -7.70
N ILE A 151 8.02 -3.07 -8.54
CA ILE A 151 7.71 -4.50 -8.54
C ILE A 151 8.79 -5.24 -9.32
N ALA A 152 9.25 -6.34 -8.77
CA ALA A 152 10.21 -7.23 -9.41
C ALA A 152 9.75 -8.68 -9.34
N PHE A 153 10.18 -9.47 -10.31
CA PHE A 153 10.00 -10.92 -10.28
C PHE A 153 10.68 -11.48 -9.03
N PRO A 154 9.99 -12.29 -8.21
CA PRO A 154 10.51 -12.76 -6.94
C PRO A 154 11.85 -13.47 -7.07
N LYS A 155 12.81 -13.08 -6.28
CA LYS A 155 14.12 -13.72 -6.24
C LYS A 155 13.98 -15.17 -5.76
N GLY A 156 14.47 -16.11 -6.57
CA GLY A 156 14.37 -17.55 -6.29
C GLY A 156 13.06 -18.19 -6.76
N LEU A 157 12.18 -17.45 -7.43
CA LEU A 157 11.04 -18.03 -8.14
C LEU A 157 11.53 -18.63 -9.46
N ASP A 158 11.10 -19.86 -9.78
CA ASP A 158 11.50 -20.55 -11.01
C ASP A 158 11.11 -19.76 -12.26
N GLU A 159 11.97 -19.74 -13.29
CA GLU A 159 11.71 -19.06 -14.56
C GLU A 159 10.45 -19.56 -15.29
N ARG A 160 10.01 -20.81 -15.04
CA ARG A 160 8.73 -21.33 -15.56
C ARG A 160 7.53 -20.48 -15.15
N PHE A 161 7.59 -19.79 -13.98
CA PHE A 161 6.55 -18.88 -13.50
C PHE A 161 6.55 -17.53 -14.19
N ARG A 162 7.57 -17.20 -15.00
CA ARG A 162 7.61 -15.91 -15.70
C ARG A 162 6.42 -15.73 -16.65
N ARG A 163 5.88 -16.82 -17.20
CA ARG A 163 4.67 -16.77 -18.04
C ARG A 163 3.38 -16.50 -17.26
N LEU A 164 3.40 -16.74 -15.96
CA LEU A 164 2.28 -16.51 -15.04
C LEU A 164 2.46 -15.20 -14.25
N TRP A 165 3.55 -14.49 -14.50
CA TRP A 165 3.84 -13.21 -13.87
C TRP A 165 3.06 -12.10 -14.59
N PRO A 166 2.37 -11.21 -13.86
CA PRO A 166 1.67 -10.07 -14.45
C PRO A 166 2.63 -9.17 -15.26
N ASN A 167 2.17 -8.72 -16.44
CA ASN A 167 2.91 -7.78 -17.29
C ASN A 167 2.73 -6.35 -16.81
#